data_b188dc7d914454726b7816d018ee5453
#
_entry.id   b188dc7d914454726b7816d018ee5453
#
_cell.length_a   1.000
_cell.length_b   1.000
_cell.length_c   1.000
_cell.angle_alpha   90.00
_cell.angle_beta   90.00
_cell.angle_gamma   90.00
#
_symmetry.space_group_name_H-M   'P 1'
#
loop_
_entity.id
_entity.type
_entity.pdbx_description
1 polymer ?
#
loop_
_entity_poly.entity_id
_entity_poly.type
_entity_poly.pdbx_seq_one_letter_code
_entity_poly.pdbx_strand_id
1 'polypeptide(L)'
;MKKWQIFKQGVLQELPLQLGVFPFGIIYGVMAIESGLTFLQALLMSSIIFGGASQIAFVQLFSNSTPYAVIVTTVGAINSRHLLYSISMVEYLNKLSLSWRVTLAYLLTDEAYAVSIRKFINHSYNSILHYHLLGSVITLFCKKF
;
A
#
# COMPACT_ATOMS: atom_id res chain seq x y z
N MET A 1 7.24 -0.36 26.14
CA MET A 1 6.16 -1.19 25.55
C MET A 1 6.79 -2.38 24.84
N LYS A 2 6.17 -3.57 24.90
CA LYS A 2 6.68 -4.77 24.18
C LYS A 2 6.43 -4.60 22.68
N LYS A 3 7.35 -5.06 21.83
CA LYS A 3 7.22 -5.01 20.34
C LYS A 3 5.86 -5.49 19.85
N TRP A 4 5.33 -6.55 20.46
CA TRP A 4 4.02 -7.12 20.15
C TRP A 4 2.83 -6.19 20.43
N GLN A 5 2.90 -5.36 21.45
CA GLN A 5 1.84 -4.40 21.77
C GLN A 5 1.78 -3.28 20.70
N ILE A 6 2.95 -2.83 20.25
CA ILE A 6 3.07 -1.81 19.20
C ILE A 6 2.58 -2.36 17.86
N PHE A 7 2.93 -3.60 17.53
CA PHE A 7 2.44 -4.30 16.36
C PHE A 7 0.90 -4.41 16.36
N LYS A 8 0.31 -4.91 17.47
CA LYS A 8 -1.16 -4.98 17.63
C LYS A 8 -1.85 -3.62 17.49
N GLN A 9 -1.24 -2.55 17.97
CA GLN A 9 -1.79 -1.21 17.79
C GLN A 9 -1.83 -0.80 16.32
N GLY A 10 -0.79 -1.14 15.54
CA GLY A 10 -0.80 -0.93 14.08
C GLY A 10 -1.95 -1.68 13.41
N VAL A 11 -2.12 -2.95 13.72
CA VAL A 11 -3.23 -3.78 13.23
C VAL A 11 -4.59 -3.17 13.56
N LEU A 12 -4.83 -2.82 14.82
CA LEU A 12 -6.12 -2.31 15.28
C LEU A 12 -6.48 -0.94 14.69
N GLN A 13 -5.48 -0.09 14.47
CA GLN A 13 -5.68 1.24 13.88
C GLN A 13 -5.94 1.17 12.37
N GLU A 14 -5.44 0.12 11.71
CA GLU A 14 -5.66 -0.12 10.29
C GLU A 14 -7.05 -0.73 10.00
N LEU A 15 -7.60 -1.54 10.91
CA LEU A 15 -8.87 -2.25 10.71
C LEU A 15 -10.03 -1.36 10.24
N PRO A 16 -10.29 -0.16 10.80
CA PRO A 16 -11.36 0.70 10.33
C PRO A 16 -11.19 1.15 8.88
N LEU A 17 -9.94 1.40 8.45
CA LEU A 17 -9.63 1.83 7.08
C LEU A 17 -9.90 0.71 6.06
N GLN A 18 -9.78 -0.55 6.48
CA GLN A 18 -10.10 -1.71 5.64
C GLN A 18 -11.56 -1.75 5.19
N LEU A 19 -12.49 -1.18 5.95
CA LEU A 19 -13.89 -1.08 5.52
C LEU A 19 -14.03 -0.19 4.28
N GLY A 20 -13.17 0.84 4.12
CA GLY A 20 -13.13 1.67 2.92
C GLY A 20 -12.43 0.98 1.74
N VAL A 21 -11.41 0.16 2.00
CA VAL A 21 -10.65 -0.53 0.95
C VAL A 21 -11.42 -1.71 0.35
N PHE A 22 -12.28 -2.37 1.13
CA PHE A 22 -13.03 -3.54 0.68
C PHE A 22 -13.93 -3.27 -0.56
N PRO A 23 -14.74 -2.20 -0.61
CA PRO A 23 -15.51 -1.85 -1.81
C PRO A 23 -14.63 -1.63 -3.04
N PHE A 24 -13.46 -1.01 -2.87
CA PHE A 24 -12.51 -0.82 -3.95
C PHE A 24 -11.99 -2.14 -4.54
N GLY A 25 -11.72 -3.12 -3.69
CA GLY A 25 -11.31 -4.45 -4.12
C GLY A 25 -12.38 -5.15 -4.98
N ILE A 26 -13.66 -5.04 -4.58
CA ILE A 26 -14.79 -5.60 -5.35
C ILE A 26 -14.90 -4.89 -6.71
N ILE A 27 -14.92 -3.56 -6.73
CA ILE A 27 -15.01 -2.77 -7.97
C ILE A 27 -13.86 -3.14 -8.92
N TYR A 28 -12.63 -3.18 -8.41
CA TYR A 28 -11.47 -3.57 -9.20
C TYR A 28 -11.62 -4.99 -9.77
N GLY A 29 -12.04 -5.96 -8.95
CA GLY A 29 -12.22 -7.35 -9.37
C GLY A 29 -13.22 -7.49 -10.51
N VAL A 30 -14.39 -6.85 -10.39
CA VAL A 30 -15.43 -6.84 -11.43
C VAL A 30 -14.90 -6.19 -12.71
N MET A 31 -14.34 -4.99 -12.63
CA MET A 31 -13.81 -4.27 -13.79
C MET A 31 -12.69 -5.04 -14.49
N ALA A 32 -11.80 -5.69 -13.75
CA ALA A 32 -10.70 -6.46 -14.31
C ALA A 32 -11.21 -7.64 -15.15
N ILE A 33 -12.18 -8.38 -14.65
CA ILE A 33 -12.77 -9.51 -15.37
C ILE A 33 -13.58 -9.04 -16.59
N GLU A 34 -14.38 -7.99 -16.44
CA GLU A 34 -15.14 -7.38 -17.56
C GLU A 34 -14.21 -6.83 -18.67
N SER A 35 -13.01 -6.39 -18.31
CA SER A 35 -11.98 -5.95 -19.26
C SER A 35 -11.23 -7.09 -19.95
N GLY A 36 -11.61 -8.36 -19.70
CA GLY A 36 -11.01 -9.53 -20.31
C GLY A 36 -9.73 -10.03 -19.63
N LEU A 37 -9.38 -9.52 -18.45
CA LEU A 37 -8.28 -10.05 -17.65
C LEU A 37 -8.70 -11.39 -17.01
N THR A 38 -7.80 -12.38 -17.06
CA THR A 38 -8.01 -13.61 -16.29
C THR A 38 -7.86 -13.34 -14.80
N PHE A 39 -8.47 -14.16 -13.95
CA PHE A 39 -8.35 -14.07 -12.50
C PHE A 39 -6.89 -14.03 -12.03
N LEU A 40 -6.02 -14.85 -12.62
CA LEU A 40 -4.60 -14.88 -12.30
C LEU A 40 -3.90 -13.56 -12.67
N GLN A 41 -4.21 -12.99 -13.84
CA GLN A 41 -3.66 -11.69 -14.27
C GLN A 41 -4.11 -10.57 -13.33
N ALA A 42 -5.38 -10.55 -12.94
CA ALA A 42 -5.90 -9.58 -11.99
C ALA A 42 -5.20 -9.68 -10.61
N LEU A 43 -4.99 -10.90 -10.10
CA LEU A 43 -4.25 -11.12 -8.85
C LEU A 43 -2.79 -10.67 -8.95
N LEU A 44 -2.08 -11.06 -10.01
CA LEU A 44 -0.68 -10.68 -10.21
C LEU A 44 -0.55 -9.16 -10.32
N MET A 45 -1.43 -8.52 -11.09
CA MET A 45 -1.45 -7.06 -11.19
C MET A 45 -1.72 -6.40 -9.83
N SER A 46 -2.67 -6.92 -9.05
CA SER A 46 -2.95 -6.42 -7.70
C SER A 46 -1.75 -6.60 -6.75
N SER A 47 -0.89 -7.58 -6.99
CA SER A 47 0.33 -7.79 -6.19
C SER A 47 1.46 -6.83 -6.57
N ILE A 48 1.50 -6.33 -7.81
CA ILE A 48 2.52 -5.39 -8.29
C ILE A 48 2.08 -3.95 -8.03
N ILE A 49 0.81 -3.64 -8.28
CA ILE A 49 0.25 -2.28 -8.14
C ILE A 49 -0.57 -2.22 -6.86
N PHE A 50 0.00 -1.62 -5.81
CA PHE A 50 -0.63 -1.58 -4.48
C PHE A 50 -1.71 -0.51 -4.33
N GLY A 51 -1.71 0.51 -5.17
CA GLY A 51 -2.66 1.62 -5.08
C GLY A 51 -3.98 1.30 -5.78
N GLY A 52 -5.12 1.33 -5.07
CA GLY A 52 -6.44 1.08 -5.65
C GLY A 52 -6.77 1.99 -6.84
N ALA A 53 -6.45 3.28 -6.75
CA ALA A 53 -6.63 4.24 -7.85
C ALA A 53 -5.81 3.87 -9.11
N SER A 54 -4.58 3.40 -8.92
CA SER A 54 -3.71 2.95 -10.03
C SER A 54 -4.23 1.68 -10.68
N GLN A 55 -4.80 0.77 -9.89
CA GLN A 55 -5.41 -0.47 -10.39
C GLN A 55 -6.63 -0.17 -11.26
N ILE A 56 -7.53 0.70 -10.79
CA ILE A 56 -8.70 1.12 -11.56
C ILE A 56 -8.29 1.85 -12.83
N ALA A 57 -7.34 2.80 -12.75
CA ALA A 57 -6.82 3.51 -13.90
C ALA A 57 -6.21 2.55 -14.94
N PHE A 58 -5.43 1.56 -14.49
CA PHE A 58 -4.89 0.53 -15.38
C PHE A 58 -6.00 -0.20 -16.13
N VAL A 59 -7.00 -0.72 -15.42
CA VAL A 59 -8.08 -1.51 -16.02
C VAL A 59 -8.89 -0.66 -17.02
N GLN A 60 -9.20 0.59 -16.68
CA GLN A 60 -9.93 1.50 -17.56
C GLN A 60 -9.15 1.81 -18.86
N LEU A 61 -7.86 2.09 -18.74
CA LEU A 61 -7.03 2.36 -19.92
C LEU A 61 -6.82 1.10 -20.76
N PHE A 62 -6.70 -0.05 -20.11
CA PHE A 62 -6.56 -1.33 -20.79
C PHE A 62 -7.82 -1.69 -21.59
N SER A 63 -9.02 -1.54 -21.00
CA SER A 63 -10.29 -1.82 -21.67
C SER A 63 -10.55 -0.89 -22.87
N ASN A 64 -10.03 0.33 -22.82
CA ASN A 64 -10.11 1.29 -23.92
C ASN A 64 -9.03 1.09 -25.02
N SER A 65 -8.29 -0.03 -24.97
CA SER A 65 -7.20 -0.32 -25.93
C SER A 65 -6.16 0.81 -26.04
N THR A 66 -5.91 1.49 -24.93
CA THR A 66 -4.95 2.60 -24.89
C THR A 66 -3.52 2.08 -25.10
N PRO A 67 -2.64 2.82 -25.81
CA PRO A 67 -1.25 2.43 -26.00
C PRO A 67 -0.54 2.16 -24.65
N TYR A 68 0.24 1.08 -24.58
CA TYR A 68 0.92 0.66 -23.32
C TYR A 68 1.80 1.75 -22.71
N ALA A 69 2.43 2.59 -23.54
CA ALA A 69 3.24 3.71 -23.05
C ALA A 69 2.40 4.69 -22.21
N VAL A 70 1.17 4.97 -22.61
CA VAL A 70 0.25 5.86 -21.86
C VAL A 70 -0.21 5.17 -20.57
N ILE A 71 -0.50 3.87 -20.62
CA ILE A 71 -0.87 3.11 -19.42
C ILE A 71 0.25 3.16 -18.39
N VAL A 72 1.48 2.84 -18.79
CA VAL A 72 2.65 2.80 -17.90
C VAL A 72 2.95 4.17 -17.31
N THR A 73 2.92 5.23 -18.14
CA THR A 73 3.18 6.60 -17.65
C THR A 73 2.10 7.08 -16.70
N THR A 74 0.82 6.81 -17.00
CA THR A 74 -0.30 7.20 -16.13
C THR A 74 -0.25 6.47 -14.78
N VAL A 75 -0.09 5.14 -14.80
CA VAL A 75 0.03 4.34 -13.58
C VAL A 75 1.27 4.74 -12.78
N GLY A 76 2.39 4.99 -13.45
CA GLY A 76 3.62 5.49 -12.83
C GLY A 76 3.44 6.85 -12.17
N ALA A 77 2.77 7.78 -12.84
CA ALA A 77 2.45 9.11 -12.30
C ALA A 77 1.56 9.01 -11.05
N ILE A 78 0.51 8.17 -11.07
CA ILE A 78 -0.35 7.96 -9.90
C ILE A 78 0.45 7.33 -8.73
N ASN A 79 1.32 6.36 -9.03
CA ASN A 79 2.13 5.69 -8.01
C ASN A 79 3.31 6.53 -7.50
N SER A 80 3.67 7.64 -8.14
CA SER A 80 4.74 8.53 -7.68
C SER A 80 4.51 9.07 -6.26
N ARG A 81 3.28 9.11 -5.77
CA ARG A 81 2.94 9.43 -4.37
C ARG A 81 3.66 8.53 -3.35
N HIS A 82 3.94 7.27 -3.68
CA HIS A 82 4.71 6.37 -2.79
C HIS A 82 6.15 6.85 -2.58
N LEU A 83 6.73 7.56 -3.55
CA LEU A 83 8.04 8.21 -3.40
C LEU A 83 7.95 9.32 -2.35
N LEU A 84 6.89 10.14 -2.38
CA LEU A 84 6.66 11.19 -1.39
C LEU A 84 6.50 10.63 0.03
N TYR A 85 5.77 9.52 0.16
CA TYR A 85 5.63 8.84 1.45
C TYR A 85 6.97 8.29 1.94
N SER A 86 7.75 7.68 1.04
CA SER A 86 9.06 7.16 1.37
C SER A 86 10.04 8.25 1.81
N ILE A 87 10.02 9.41 1.13
CA ILE A 87 10.85 10.57 1.50
C ILE A 87 10.42 11.11 2.88
N SER A 88 9.13 11.25 3.12
CA SER A 88 8.57 11.69 4.39
C SER A 88 8.94 10.77 5.56
N MET A 89 9.05 9.46 5.31
CA MET A 89 9.38 8.46 6.33
C MET A 89 10.88 8.22 6.50
N VAL A 90 11.72 8.74 5.61
CA VAL A 90 13.17 8.48 5.60
C VAL A 90 13.83 8.89 6.91
N GLU A 91 13.43 10.03 7.47
CA GLU A 91 13.97 10.55 8.72
C GLU A 91 13.77 9.58 9.89
N TYR A 92 12.65 8.89 9.91
CA TYR A 92 12.29 7.95 10.96
C TYR A 92 12.87 6.54 10.76
N LEU A 93 13.14 6.17 9.50
CA LEU A 93 13.57 4.83 9.13
C LEU A 93 15.07 4.71 8.81
N ASN A 94 15.81 5.83 8.73
CA ASN A 94 17.22 5.85 8.32
C ASN A 94 18.15 5.04 9.23
N LYS A 95 17.78 4.84 10.50
CA LYS A 95 18.55 4.07 11.48
C LYS A 95 18.29 2.55 11.41
N LEU A 96 17.34 2.10 10.59
CA LEU A 96 17.08 0.68 10.38
C LEU A 96 18.07 0.09 9.38
N SER A 97 18.25 -1.23 9.45
CA SER A 97 19.04 -1.95 8.45
C SER A 97 18.43 -1.80 7.05
N LEU A 98 19.28 -1.90 6.01
CA LEU A 98 18.83 -1.73 4.63
C LEU A 98 17.67 -2.67 4.26
N SER A 99 17.72 -3.92 4.71
CA SER A 99 16.65 -4.89 4.48
C SER A 99 15.30 -4.42 5.02
N TRP A 100 15.27 -3.88 6.25
CA TRP A 100 14.06 -3.31 6.82
C TRP A 100 13.55 -2.10 6.06
N ARG A 101 14.46 -1.22 5.64
CA ARG A 101 14.11 -0.01 4.89
C ARG A 101 13.47 -0.36 3.55
N VAL A 102 14.07 -1.26 2.79
CA VAL A 102 13.56 -1.71 1.49
C VAL A 102 12.20 -2.40 1.65
N THR A 103 12.07 -3.32 2.61
CA THR A 103 10.81 -4.03 2.85
C THR A 103 9.69 -3.07 3.24
N LEU A 104 9.94 -2.15 4.17
CA LEU A 104 8.93 -1.20 4.61
C LEU A 104 8.58 -0.18 3.52
N ALA A 105 9.56 0.27 2.71
CA ALA A 105 9.30 1.16 1.59
C ALA A 105 8.43 0.50 0.50
N TYR A 106 8.70 -0.78 0.18
CA TYR A 106 7.89 -1.54 -0.76
C TYR A 106 6.44 -1.74 -0.26
N LEU A 107 6.28 -1.99 1.03
CA LEU A 107 5.00 -2.27 1.66
C LEU A 107 4.21 -1.00 2.06
N LEU A 108 4.79 0.19 1.87
CA LEU A 108 4.19 1.46 2.29
C LEU A 108 3.03 1.83 1.38
N THR A 109 1.81 1.57 1.84
CA THR A 109 0.56 1.96 1.20
C THR A 109 0.03 3.27 1.76
N ASP A 110 -0.99 3.85 1.11
CA ASP A 110 -1.63 5.10 1.54
C ASP A 110 -2.16 5.00 2.98
N GLU A 111 -2.84 3.89 3.28
CA GLU A 111 -3.46 3.63 4.58
C GLU A 111 -2.40 3.41 5.66
N ALA A 112 -1.40 2.57 5.36
CA ALA A 112 -0.30 2.30 6.30
C ALA A 112 0.49 3.58 6.62
N TYR A 113 0.72 4.44 5.63
CA TYR A 113 1.32 5.75 5.82
C TYR A 113 0.46 6.64 6.73
N ALA A 114 -0.84 6.78 6.42
CA ALA A 114 -1.76 7.64 7.16
C ALA A 114 -1.87 7.26 8.65
N VAL A 115 -1.89 5.95 8.95
CA VAL A 115 -1.95 5.45 10.33
C VAL A 115 -0.61 5.65 11.05
N SER A 116 0.49 5.41 10.38
CA SER A 116 1.81 5.39 11.01
C SER A 116 2.42 6.76 11.19
N ILE A 117 2.27 7.69 10.24
CA ILE A 117 2.92 9.00 10.28
C ILE A 117 2.58 9.80 11.54
N ARG A 118 1.31 9.79 11.95
CA ARG A 118 0.87 10.48 13.18
C ARG A 118 1.61 9.97 14.40
N LYS A 119 1.90 8.69 14.45
CA LYS A 119 2.58 8.09 15.58
C LYS A 119 4.07 8.38 15.57
N PHE A 120 4.67 8.44 14.38
CA PHE A 120 6.08 8.83 14.22
C PHE A 120 6.32 10.29 14.61
N ILE A 121 5.42 11.21 14.25
CA ILE A 121 5.50 12.63 14.60
C ILE A 121 5.36 12.84 16.12
N ASN A 122 4.41 12.16 16.77
CA ASN A 122 4.09 12.35 18.17
C ASN A 122 5.05 11.65 19.15
N HIS A 123 5.82 10.70 18.69
CA HIS A 123 6.77 9.96 19.51
C HIS A 123 8.17 10.17 18.93
N SER A 124 8.94 11.07 19.56
CA SER A 124 10.37 11.22 19.27
C SER A 124 11.01 9.86 19.14
N TYR A 125 11.70 9.62 18.05
CA TYR A 125 12.40 8.42 17.61
C TYR A 125 12.45 7.26 18.64
N ASN A 126 11.58 6.30 18.47
CA ASN A 126 11.64 5.06 19.24
C ASN A 126 11.96 3.92 18.26
N SER A 127 13.07 3.25 18.46
CA SER A 127 13.60 2.16 17.59
C SER A 127 12.61 0.98 17.36
N ILE A 128 11.45 1.00 18.00
CA ILE A 128 10.44 -0.06 17.93
C ILE A 128 9.23 0.36 17.06
N LEU A 129 9.14 1.62 16.63
CA LEU A 129 7.99 2.12 15.87
C LEU A 129 7.82 1.46 14.49
N HIS A 130 8.88 0.92 13.91
CA HIS A 130 8.78 0.14 12.66
C HIS A 130 7.88 -1.10 12.77
N TYR A 131 7.70 -1.67 13.99
CA TYR A 131 6.73 -2.75 14.21
C TYR A 131 5.28 -2.28 14.12
N HIS A 132 5.01 -1.00 14.35
CA HIS A 132 3.68 -0.43 14.14
C HIS A 132 3.34 -0.37 12.66
N LEU A 133 4.25 0.15 11.85
CA LEU A 133 4.12 0.18 10.39
C LEU A 133 3.99 -1.25 9.82
N LEU A 134 4.77 -2.19 10.32
CA LEU A 134 4.65 -3.59 9.92
C LEU A 134 3.27 -4.18 10.25
N GLY A 135 2.71 -3.85 11.43
CA GLY A 135 1.38 -4.30 11.83
C GLY A 135 0.29 -3.79 10.91
N SER A 136 0.30 -2.50 10.55
CA SER A 136 -0.68 -1.92 9.62
C SER A 136 -0.57 -2.55 8.23
N VAL A 137 0.64 -2.73 7.72
CA VAL A 137 0.88 -3.34 6.41
C VAL A 137 0.41 -4.79 6.33
N ILE A 138 0.72 -5.62 7.32
CA ILE A 138 0.31 -7.04 7.33
C ILE A 138 -1.21 -7.17 7.30
N THR A 139 -1.93 -6.28 7.96
CA THR A 139 -3.40 -6.27 7.94
C THR A 139 -3.94 -6.06 6.53
N LEU A 140 -3.31 -5.20 5.73
CA LEU A 140 -3.64 -4.99 4.33
C LEU A 140 -3.39 -6.25 3.48
N PHE A 141 -2.26 -6.92 3.69
CA PHE A 141 -1.92 -8.13 2.93
C PHE A 141 -2.81 -9.32 3.25
N CYS A 142 -3.14 -9.57 4.51
CA CYS A 142 -3.98 -10.70 4.91
C CYS A 142 -5.40 -10.67 4.32
N LYS A 143 -5.88 -9.53 3.85
CA LYS A 143 -7.20 -9.40 3.23
C LYS A 143 -7.18 -9.30 1.71
N LYS A 144 -6.00 -9.17 1.10
CA LYS A 144 -5.85 -9.04 -0.35
C LYS A 144 -5.88 -10.40 -1.06
N PHE A 145 -5.74 -11.48 -0.31
CA PHE A 145 -5.84 -12.88 -0.72
C PHE A 145 -7.00 -13.58 -0.01
#